data_05fcaa68799fbe38b29b31d4ebe5ea87
#
_entry.id   05fcaa68799fbe38b29b31d4ebe5ea87
#
_cell.length_a   1.000
_cell.length_b   1.000
_cell.length_c   1.000
_cell.angle_alpha   90.00
_cell.angle_beta   90.00
_cell.angle_gamma   90.00
#
_symmetry.space_group_name_H-M   'P 1'
#
loop_
_entity.id
_entity.type
_entity.pdbx_description
1 polymer ?
#
loop_
_entity_poly.entity_id
_entity_poly.type
_entity_poly.pdbx_seq_one_letter_code
_entity_poly.pdbx_strand_id
1 'polypeptide(L)'
;LPGERTLCNSAALLRHAGDASSDWVRPGIALYGSSPDYPAHSASDWGLQPAMSLTSRLIGVAHVQAGERVGYGGLFTAQGPMRVGVVACGYADGYPREAPTGTPVLVEGVRTRTLGRVSMDMLAVDLAPVPQAAFGSPVTLWGQGLSIDEVAHAAGTVGYVLMSALAPRVPAVVDEG
;
A
#
# COMPACT_ATOMS: atom_id res chain seq x y z
N LEU A 1 -12.99 0.11 40.06
CA LEU A 1 -14.30 -0.43 39.72
C LEU A 1 -14.14 -1.95 39.56
N PRO A 2 -15.06 -2.77 40.12
CA PRO A 2 -15.05 -4.21 39.84
C PRO A 2 -15.48 -4.48 38.41
N GLY A 3 -14.88 -5.50 37.77
CA GLY A 3 -15.17 -5.93 36.41
C GLY A 3 -13.92 -6.10 35.57
N GLU A 4 -14.08 -6.74 34.42
CA GLU A 4 -13.00 -6.95 33.44
C GLU A 4 -12.54 -5.63 32.82
N ARG A 5 -11.25 -5.53 32.57
CA ARG A 5 -10.61 -4.32 32.07
C ARG A 5 -10.06 -4.55 30.65
N THR A 6 -10.18 -3.51 29.80
CA THR A 6 -9.59 -3.47 28.48
C THR A 6 -8.90 -2.13 28.24
N LEU A 7 -7.57 -2.10 28.28
CA LEU A 7 -6.77 -0.89 28.18
C LEU A 7 -5.97 -0.83 26.87
N CYS A 8 -5.46 -1.97 26.39
CA CYS A 8 -4.48 -2.03 25.33
C CYS A 8 -5.12 -2.04 23.93
N ASN A 9 -4.79 -1.05 23.12
CA ASN A 9 -4.84 -1.12 21.66
C ASN A 9 -3.52 -1.73 21.11
N SER A 10 -3.32 -1.79 19.79
CA SER A 10 -2.10 -2.34 19.18
C SER A 10 -0.82 -1.69 19.72
N ALA A 11 -0.77 -0.36 19.81
CA ALA A 11 0.40 0.37 20.29
C ALA A 11 0.74 0.04 21.74
N ALA A 12 -0.27 0.09 22.63
CA ALA A 12 -0.08 -0.23 24.02
C ALA A 12 0.29 -1.70 24.23
N LEU A 13 -0.32 -2.61 23.48
CA LEU A 13 -0.01 -4.04 23.55
C LEU A 13 1.44 -4.32 23.16
N LEU A 14 1.94 -3.74 22.09
CA LEU A 14 3.30 -3.98 21.59
C LEU A 14 4.36 -3.28 22.45
N ARG A 15 4.06 -2.06 22.94
CA ARG A 15 5.05 -1.28 23.71
C ARG A 15 5.05 -1.57 25.21
N HIS A 16 3.92 -1.97 25.76
CA HIS A 16 3.71 -2.05 27.22
C HIS A 16 3.10 -3.37 27.68
N ALA A 17 3.27 -4.46 26.90
CA ALA A 17 2.68 -5.77 27.22
C ALA A 17 3.03 -6.29 28.63
N GLY A 18 4.21 -5.93 29.15
CA GLY A 18 4.63 -6.30 30.52
C GLY A 18 3.99 -5.48 31.63
N ASP A 19 3.60 -4.23 31.34
CA ASP A 19 3.15 -3.27 32.35
C ASP A 19 1.62 -3.09 32.36
N ALA A 20 0.96 -3.34 31.23
CA ALA A 20 -0.47 -3.10 31.05
C ALA A 20 -1.27 -4.41 31.19
N SER A 21 -1.38 -4.93 32.43
CA SER A 21 -2.25 -6.07 32.68
C SER A 21 -3.70 -5.67 32.46
N SER A 22 -4.36 -6.29 31.50
CA SER A 22 -5.79 -6.16 31.26
C SER A 22 -6.38 -7.51 30.88
N ASP A 23 -7.67 -7.70 31.19
CA ASP A 23 -8.35 -8.97 30.92
C ASP A 23 -8.59 -9.16 29.43
N TRP A 24 -8.69 -8.04 28.67
CA TRP A 24 -8.90 -8.01 27.22
C TRP A 24 -7.96 -7.04 26.52
N VAL A 25 -7.60 -7.35 25.27
CA VAL A 25 -6.79 -6.50 24.38
C VAL A 25 -7.54 -6.20 23.09
N ARG A 26 -7.17 -5.10 22.42
CA ARG A 26 -7.77 -4.68 21.15
C ARG A 26 -6.68 -4.46 20.08
N PRO A 27 -6.06 -5.52 19.56
CA PRO A 27 -4.87 -5.41 18.70
C PRO A 27 -5.16 -4.99 17.25
N GLY A 28 -6.28 -4.39 16.93
CA GLY A 28 -6.71 -3.90 15.62
C GLY A 28 -5.69 -4.00 14.47
N ILE A 29 -4.90 -2.94 14.26
CA ILE A 29 -3.96 -2.88 13.11
C ILE A 29 -2.87 -3.95 13.14
N ALA A 30 -2.43 -4.39 14.33
CA ALA A 30 -1.42 -5.42 14.46
C ALA A 30 -1.89 -6.77 13.90
N LEU A 31 -3.20 -7.07 13.92
CA LEU A 31 -3.77 -8.28 13.32
C LEU A 31 -3.63 -8.30 11.79
N TYR A 32 -3.53 -7.12 11.17
CA TYR A 32 -3.35 -6.98 9.72
C TYR A 32 -1.87 -6.85 9.33
N GLY A 33 -0.95 -6.89 10.31
CA GLY A 33 0.49 -6.84 10.05
C GLY A 33 1.01 -5.44 9.74
N SER A 34 0.36 -4.39 10.24
CA SER A 34 0.82 -3.00 10.10
C SER A 34 1.27 -2.48 11.47
N SER A 35 2.32 -1.64 11.47
CA SER A 35 2.86 -1.04 12.68
C SER A 35 1.98 0.10 13.19
N PRO A 36 1.67 0.15 14.49
CA PRO A 36 0.89 1.25 15.07
C PRO A 36 1.70 2.56 15.21
N ASP A 37 3.00 2.53 14.99
CA ASP A 37 3.92 3.66 15.22
C ASP A 37 4.99 3.85 14.13
N TYR A 38 4.72 3.40 12.93
CA TYR A 38 5.55 3.68 11.76
C TYR A 38 5.69 5.21 11.55
N PRO A 39 6.87 5.76 11.21
CA PRO A 39 8.09 5.06 10.83
C PRO A 39 9.07 4.79 11.99
N ALA A 40 8.72 5.08 13.24
CA ALA A 40 9.63 4.85 14.37
C ALA A 40 9.98 3.37 14.53
N HIS A 41 8.98 2.49 14.32
CA HIS A 41 9.17 1.04 14.25
C HIS A 41 8.39 0.50 13.05
N SER A 42 9.02 -0.37 12.28
CA SER A 42 8.38 -1.10 11.20
C SER A 42 7.55 -2.28 11.73
N ALA A 43 6.70 -2.86 10.89
CA ALA A 43 5.98 -4.08 11.25
C ALA A 43 6.94 -5.25 11.61
N SER A 44 8.07 -5.35 10.90
CA SER A 44 9.09 -6.38 11.16
C SER A 44 9.79 -6.21 12.50
N ASP A 45 9.95 -5.00 13.02
CA ASP A 45 10.55 -4.76 14.34
C ASP A 45 9.65 -5.33 15.45
N TRP A 46 8.36 -5.44 15.19
CA TRP A 46 7.37 -6.07 16.07
C TRP A 46 7.11 -7.55 15.76
N GLY A 47 7.81 -8.14 14.78
CA GLY A 47 7.54 -9.50 14.31
C GLY A 47 6.17 -9.67 13.64
N LEU A 48 5.54 -8.59 13.19
CA LEU A 48 4.27 -8.63 12.49
C LEU A 48 4.46 -9.02 11.02
N GLN A 49 3.50 -9.75 10.48
CA GLN A 49 3.46 -10.13 9.06
C GLN A 49 2.17 -9.63 8.40
N PRO A 50 2.22 -9.22 7.13
CA PRO A 50 1.03 -8.75 6.43
C PRO A 50 0.00 -9.87 6.29
N ALA A 51 -1.19 -9.66 6.85
CA ALA A 51 -2.34 -10.54 6.71
C ALA A 51 -3.31 -10.08 5.61
N MET A 52 -3.01 -8.95 4.96
CA MET A 52 -3.83 -8.36 3.91
C MET A 52 -2.95 -7.80 2.81
N SER A 53 -3.24 -8.16 1.57
CA SER A 53 -2.57 -7.60 0.38
C SER A 53 -3.59 -7.00 -0.57
N LEU A 54 -3.30 -5.81 -1.10
CA LEU A 54 -4.01 -5.25 -2.24
C LEU A 54 -3.19 -5.52 -3.49
N THR A 55 -3.76 -6.31 -4.39
CA THR A 55 -3.12 -6.69 -5.65
C THR A 55 -3.97 -6.27 -6.84
N SER A 56 -3.32 -6.10 -7.97
CA SER A 56 -3.96 -5.80 -9.25
C SER A 56 -3.10 -6.32 -10.41
N ARG A 57 -3.37 -5.83 -11.63
CA ARG A 57 -2.63 -6.20 -12.83
C ARG A 57 -2.39 -4.98 -13.72
N LEU A 58 -1.37 -5.07 -14.55
CA LEU A 58 -1.19 -4.13 -15.66
C LEU A 58 -2.28 -4.34 -16.72
N ILE A 59 -2.99 -3.26 -17.06
CA ILE A 59 -4.00 -3.24 -18.15
C ILE A 59 -3.50 -2.52 -19.39
N GLY A 60 -2.29 -2.01 -19.37
CA GLY A 60 -1.65 -1.37 -20.51
C GLY A 60 -0.19 -1.07 -20.26
N VAL A 61 0.57 -0.97 -21.34
CA VAL A 61 1.95 -0.51 -21.31
C VAL A 61 2.11 0.54 -22.41
N ALA A 62 2.63 1.70 -22.06
CA ALA A 62 2.91 2.79 -22.99
C ALA A 62 4.42 3.08 -23.06
N HIS A 63 4.88 3.56 -24.21
CA HIS A 63 6.20 4.14 -24.39
C HIS A 63 6.05 5.67 -24.37
N VAL A 64 6.72 6.32 -23.47
CA VAL A 64 6.66 7.76 -23.26
C VAL A 64 8.00 8.36 -23.61
N GLN A 65 8.01 9.46 -24.36
CA GLN A 65 9.21 10.16 -24.77
C GLN A 65 9.60 11.25 -23.78
N ALA A 66 10.83 11.75 -23.89
CA ALA A 66 11.27 12.90 -23.10
C ALA A 66 10.32 14.09 -23.30
N GLY A 67 9.93 14.75 -22.20
CA GLY A 67 9.01 15.87 -22.18
C GLY A 67 7.52 15.50 -22.16
N GLU A 68 7.15 14.25 -22.43
CA GLU A 68 5.75 13.83 -22.32
C GLU A 68 5.31 13.72 -20.87
N ARG A 69 4.03 13.97 -20.65
CA ARG A 69 3.42 14.04 -19.32
C ARG A 69 2.57 12.81 -19.02
N VAL A 70 2.61 12.36 -17.77
CA VAL A 70 1.83 11.21 -17.29
C VAL A 70 0.84 11.65 -16.21
N GLY A 71 -0.39 11.14 -16.30
CA GLY A 71 -1.45 11.35 -15.34
C GLY A 71 -2.15 12.71 -15.44
N TYR A 72 -3.23 12.89 -14.67
CA TYR A 72 -4.01 14.12 -14.64
C TYR A 72 -3.18 15.32 -14.15
N GLY A 73 -3.30 16.43 -14.88
CA GLY A 73 -2.56 17.66 -14.61
C GLY A 73 -1.07 17.55 -14.99
N GLY A 74 -0.64 16.41 -15.56
CA GLY A 74 0.74 16.24 -16.01
C GLY A 74 1.77 16.41 -14.90
N LEU A 75 1.48 15.92 -13.70
CA LEU A 75 2.35 16.08 -12.53
C LEU A 75 3.69 15.35 -12.65
N PHE A 76 3.78 14.38 -13.54
CA PHE A 76 5.04 13.73 -13.89
C PHE A 76 5.37 14.06 -15.34
N THR A 77 6.62 14.47 -15.59
CA THR A 77 7.17 14.69 -16.93
C THR A 77 8.34 13.74 -17.12
N ALA A 78 8.31 12.93 -18.17
CA ALA A 78 9.38 12.01 -18.52
C ALA A 78 10.66 12.77 -18.86
N GLN A 79 11.77 12.41 -18.23
CA GLN A 79 13.08 13.02 -18.49
C GLN A 79 13.81 12.36 -19.68
N GLY A 80 13.34 11.20 -20.13
CA GLY A 80 13.86 10.44 -21.25
C GLY A 80 12.84 9.42 -21.71
N PRO A 81 13.13 8.67 -22.78
CA PRO A 81 12.28 7.56 -23.19
C PRO A 81 12.12 6.54 -22.06
N MET A 82 10.88 6.18 -21.74
CA MET A 82 10.58 5.23 -20.68
C MET A 82 9.33 4.40 -20.97
N ARG A 83 9.22 3.25 -20.30
CA ARG A 83 8.03 2.42 -20.32
C ARG A 83 7.20 2.71 -19.08
N VAL A 84 5.92 2.92 -19.27
CA VAL A 84 4.94 3.22 -18.22
C VAL A 84 3.87 2.14 -18.25
N GLY A 85 3.64 1.52 -17.11
CA GLY A 85 2.54 0.59 -16.90
C GLY A 85 1.28 1.32 -16.41
N VAL A 86 0.12 0.90 -16.88
CA VAL A 86 -1.19 1.32 -16.34
C VAL A 86 -1.73 0.17 -15.52
N VAL A 87 -2.03 0.44 -14.25
CA VAL A 87 -2.54 -0.54 -13.27
C VAL A 87 -4.05 -0.34 -13.09
N ALA A 88 -4.81 -1.44 -13.05
CA ALA A 88 -6.26 -1.43 -12.81
C ALA A 88 -6.58 -1.23 -11.33
N CYS A 89 -6.22 -0.10 -10.77
CA CYS A 89 -6.56 0.31 -9.40
C CYS A 89 -6.43 1.83 -9.27
N GLY A 90 -7.40 2.46 -8.66
CA GLY A 90 -7.40 3.89 -8.43
C GLY A 90 -8.08 4.27 -7.11
N TYR A 91 -8.38 5.57 -6.95
CA TYR A 91 -8.94 6.04 -5.68
C TYR A 91 -10.39 5.55 -5.43
N ALA A 92 -11.12 5.18 -6.46
CA ALA A 92 -12.45 4.58 -6.30
C ALA A 92 -12.41 3.10 -5.84
N ASP A 93 -11.22 2.50 -5.82
CA ASP A 93 -10.97 1.18 -5.22
C ASP A 93 -10.50 1.30 -3.76
N GLY A 94 -10.16 2.52 -3.32
CA GLY A 94 -9.63 2.81 -1.99
C GLY A 94 -8.12 3.09 -1.97
N TYR A 95 -7.44 3.13 -3.13
CA TYR A 95 -6.04 3.56 -3.17
C TYR A 95 -5.94 5.08 -2.96
N PRO A 96 -4.99 5.58 -2.14
CA PRO A 96 -4.96 7.00 -1.79
C PRO A 96 -4.71 7.90 -3.01
N ARG A 97 -5.65 8.80 -3.28
CA ARG A 97 -5.55 9.76 -4.39
C ARG A 97 -4.37 10.71 -4.23
N GLU A 98 -4.00 10.98 -2.99
CA GLU A 98 -2.92 11.88 -2.57
C GLU A 98 -1.54 11.23 -2.71
N ALA A 99 -1.46 9.92 -2.98
CA ALA A 99 -0.19 9.22 -3.19
C ALA A 99 0.63 9.92 -4.29
N PRO A 100 1.82 10.48 -3.94
CA PRO A 100 2.62 11.24 -4.89
C PRO A 100 3.35 10.31 -5.87
N THR A 101 3.88 10.91 -6.94
CA THR A 101 4.92 10.25 -7.76
C THR A 101 6.04 9.76 -6.85
N GLY A 102 6.44 8.50 -7.01
CA GLY A 102 7.48 7.89 -6.19
C GLY A 102 6.94 6.98 -5.08
N THR A 103 5.62 6.94 -4.84
CA THR A 103 5.04 5.96 -3.93
C THR A 103 5.42 4.54 -4.36
N PRO A 104 5.91 3.68 -3.44
CA PRO A 104 6.38 2.35 -3.81
C PRO A 104 5.24 1.43 -4.26
N VAL A 105 5.56 0.55 -5.19
CA VAL A 105 4.69 -0.50 -5.73
C VAL A 105 5.56 -1.66 -6.20
N LEU A 106 5.05 -2.89 -6.20
CA LEU A 106 5.74 -4.01 -6.83
C LEU A 106 5.06 -4.37 -8.15
N VAL A 107 5.87 -4.59 -9.19
CA VAL A 107 5.44 -5.21 -10.46
C VAL A 107 6.22 -6.50 -10.64
N GLU A 108 5.53 -7.63 -10.80
CA GLU A 108 6.16 -8.96 -10.82
C GLU A 108 7.11 -9.21 -9.62
N GLY A 109 6.74 -8.69 -8.44
CA GLY A 109 7.56 -8.78 -7.24
C GLY A 109 8.77 -7.83 -7.18
N VAL A 110 9.05 -7.09 -8.26
CA VAL A 110 10.15 -6.12 -8.32
C VAL A 110 9.66 -4.73 -7.89
N ARG A 111 10.39 -4.12 -6.97
CA ARG A 111 10.06 -2.78 -6.46
C ARG A 111 10.26 -1.72 -7.53
N THR A 112 9.23 -0.92 -7.72
CA THR A 112 9.20 0.27 -8.56
C THR A 112 8.39 1.37 -7.88
N ARG A 113 7.88 2.33 -8.64
CA ARG A 113 7.20 3.52 -8.14
C ARG A 113 6.00 3.92 -8.99
N THR A 114 5.06 4.61 -8.39
CA THR A 114 3.97 5.29 -9.09
C THR A 114 4.47 6.54 -9.83
N LEU A 115 3.75 6.93 -10.87
CA LEU A 115 4.03 8.12 -11.71
C LEU A 115 2.78 8.98 -11.85
N GLY A 116 2.91 10.27 -11.58
CA GLY A 116 1.82 11.22 -11.69
C GLY A 116 0.72 11.01 -10.64
N ARG A 117 -0.45 11.58 -10.92
CA ARG A 117 -1.59 11.52 -10.00
C ARG A 117 -2.40 10.25 -10.19
N VAL A 118 -2.83 9.66 -9.09
CA VAL A 118 -3.77 8.53 -9.08
C VAL A 118 -5.10 8.97 -9.67
N SER A 119 -5.62 8.22 -10.65
CA SER A 119 -6.92 8.43 -11.27
C SER A 119 -8.02 7.67 -10.52
N MET A 120 -9.28 7.81 -10.95
CA MET A 120 -10.42 7.13 -10.33
C MET A 120 -10.24 5.60 -10.31
N ASP A 121 -9.88 5.03 -11.46
CA ASP A 121 -9.84 3.58 -11.66
C ASP A 121 -8.45 3.06 -12.08
N MET A 122 -7.45 3.92 -12.17
CA MET A 122 -6.12 3.59 -12.70
C MET A 122 -5.03 4.39 -11.99
N LEU A 123 -3.82 3.83 -11.98
CA LEU A 123 -2.59 4.54 -11.66
C LEU A 123 -1.47 4.12 -12.63
N ALA A 124 -0.49 4.99 -12.80
CA ALA A 124 0.66 4.74 -13.65
C ALA A 124 1.88 4.34 -12.82
N VAL A 125 2.70 3.43 -13.34
CA VAL A 125 3.92 2.93 -12.69
C VAL A 125 5.11 2.94 -13.65
N ASP A 126 6.30 3.13 -13.10
CA ASP A 126 7.57 3.06 -13.82
C ASP A 126 7.94 1.59 -14.11
N LEU A 127 8.14 1.24 -15.36
CA LEU A 127 8.54 -0.12 -15.75
C LEU A 127 10.04 -0.25 -16.08
N ALA A 128 10.85 0.77 -15.83
CA ALA A 128 12.29 0.69 -16.07
C ALA A 128 12.95 -0.46 -15.29
N PRO A 129 12.61 -0.74 -14.02
CA PRO A 129 13.18 -1.87 -13.29
C PRO A 129 12.66 -3.25 -13.75
N VAL A 130 11.57 -3.28 -14.54
CA VAL A 130 10.86 -4.52 -14.91
C VAL A 130 10.65 -4.57 -16.43
N PRO A 131 11.72 -4.71 -17.21
CA PRO A 131 11.64 -4.61 -18.67
C PRO A 131 10.78 -5.70 -19.33
N GLN A 132 10.57 -6.84 -18.67
CA GLN A 132 9.73 -7.93 -19.14
C GLN A 132 8.24 -7.70 -18.87
N ALA A 133 7.86 -6.77 -17.99
CA ALA A 133 6.46 -6.55 -17.61
C ALA A 133 5.60 -6.19 -18.84
N ALA A 134 4.41 -6.78 -18.90
CA ALA A 134 3.48 -6.69 -20.02
C ALA A 134 2.03 -6.60 -19.52
N PHE A 135 1.08 -6.51 -20.43
CA PHE A 135 -0.34 -6.64 -20.10
C PHE A 135 -0.59 -7.92 -19.28
N GLY A 136 -1.30 -7.79 -18.16
CA GLY A 136 -1.60 -8.89 -17.24
C GLY A 136 -0.56 -9.15 -16.16
N SER A 137 0.64 -8.53 -16.22
CA SER A 137 1.65 -8.66 -15.16
C SER A 137 1.09 -8.30 -13.80
N PRO A 138 1.34 -9.11 -12.74
CA PRO A 138 0.84 -8.88 -11.40
C PRO A 138 1.46 -7.63 -10.77
N VAL A 139 0.65 -6.90 -10.03
CA VAL A 139 1.03 -5.70 -9.29
C VAL A 139 0.60 -5.83 -7.84
N THR A 140 1.52 -5.57 -6.89
CA THR A 140 1.20 -5.48 -5.47
C THR A 140 1.28 -4.02 -5.05
N LEU A 141 0.17 -3.50 -4.55
CA LEU A 141 0.03 -2.10 -4.11
C LEU A 141 0.40 -1.94 -2.64
N TRP A 142 0.13 -2.95 -1.82
CA TRP A 142 0.67 -3.19 -0.48
C TRP A 142 0.41 -4.63 -0.05
N GLY A 143 1.05 -5.08 1.03
CA GLY A 143 0.90 -6.40 1.63
C GLY A 143 2.18 -7.23 1.53
N GLN A 144 2.08 -8.41 0.99
CA GLN A 144 3.23 -9.32 0.87
C GLN A 144 4.37 -8.66 0.05
N GLY A 145 5.52 -8.51 0.68
CA GLY A 145 6.72 -7.91 0.06
C GLY A 145 6.74 -6.37 0.02
N LEU A 146 5.64 -5.69 0.36
CA LEU A 146 5.54 -4.24 0.41
C LEU A 146 4.65 -3.80 1.58
N SER A 147 5.23 -3.23 2.62
CA SER A 147 4.47 -2.79 3.79
C SER A 147 3.41 -1.75 3.41
N ILE A 148 2.20 -1.94 3.93
CA ILE A 148 1.13 -0.93 3.85
C ILE A 148 1.56 0.38 4.53
N ASP A 149 2.40 0.30 5.56
CA ASP A 149 2.89 1.46 6.31
C ASP A 149 3.78 2.35 5.44
N GLU A 150 4.63 1.75 4.57
CA GLU A 150 5.44 2.51 3.62
C GLU A 150 4.56 3.27 2.62
N VAL A 151 3.54 2.62 2.08
CA VAL A 151 2.61 3.23 1.11
C VAL A 151 1.80 4.33 1.78
N ALA A 152 1.29 4.08 2.98
CA ALA A 152 0.54 5.06 3.76
C ALA A 152 1.40 6.28 4.10
N HIS A 153 2.63 6.06 4.55
CA HIS A 153 3.57 7.14 4.87
C HIS A 153 3.90 8.00 3.65
N ALA A 154 4.16 7.36 2.50
CA ALA A 154 4.40 8.07 1.24
C ALA A 154 3.19 8.92 0.82
N ALA A 155 1.97 8.46 1.10
CA ALA A 155 0.72 9.16 0.83
C ALA A 155 0.33 10.19 1.92
N GLY A 156 1.17 10.37 2.96
CA GLY A 156 0.90 11.31 4.05
C GLY A 156 -0.22 10.88 5.00
N THR A 157 -0.44 9.55 5.13
CA THR A 157 -1.49 8.97 5.97
C THR A 157 -0.95 7.77 6.78
N VAL A 158 -1.83 6.95 7.32
CA VAL A 158 -1.50 5.78 8.14
C VAL A 158 -2.20 4.52 7.62
N GLY A 159 -1.63 3.33 7.89
CA GLY A 159 -2.15 2.05 7.42
C GLY A 159 -3.64 1.82 7.73
N TYR A 160 -4.13 2.31 8.86
CA TYR A 160 -5.56 2.25 9.23
C TYR A 160 -6.48 2.84 8.15
N VAL A 161 -6.10 3.99 7.59
CA VAL A 161 -6.88 4.67 6.56
C VAL A 161 -6.95 3.83 5.29
N LEU A 162 -5.80 3.29 4.85
CA LEU A 162 -5.74 2.46 3.65
C LEU A 162 -6.57 1.17 3.79
N MET A 163 -6.48 0.49 4.93
CA MET A 163 -7.26 -0.73 5.17
C MET A 163 -8.77 -0.48 5.19
N SER A 164 -9.19 0.63 5.78
CA SER A 164 -10.60 0.98 5.90
C SER A 164 -11.20 1.64 4.65
N ALA A 165 -10.36 2.12 3.73
CA ALA A 165 -10.80 2.83 2.54
C ALA A 165 -11.21 1.90 1.37
N LEU A 166 -10.94 0.60 1.45
CA LEU A 166 -11.26 -0.31 0.35
C LEU A 166 -12.75 -0.31 0.01
N ALA A 167 -13.03 -0.07 -1.25
CA ALA A 167 -14.39 0.00 -1.75
C ALA A 167 -15.02 -1.40 -1.85
N PRO A 168 -16.35 -1.53 -1.66
CA PRO A 168 -17.04 -2.83 -1.77
C PRO A 168 -16.90 -3.52 -3.14
N ARG A 169 -16.52 -2.80 -4.18
CA ARG A 169 -16.27 -3.35 -5.51
C ARG A 169 -14.95 -4.13 -5.62
N VAL A 170 -14.04 -3.96 -4.67
CA VAL A 170 -12.78 -4.71 -4.62
C VAL A 170 -13.08 -6.10 -4.05
N PRO A 171 -12.91 -7.17 -4.83
CA PRO A 171 -13.19 -8.51 -4.33
C PRO A 171 -12.21 -8.92 -3.23
N ALA A 172 -12.73 -9.38 -2.11
CA ALA A 172 -11.94 -9.98 -1.06
C ALA A 172 -11.84 -11.50 -1.31
N VAL A 173 -10.61 -12.00 -1.33
CA VAL A 173 -10.31 -13.42 -1.47
C VAL A 173 -9.55 -13.87 -0.23
N VAL A 174 -10.00 -14.96 0.39
CA VAL A 174 -9.26 -15.58 1.50
C VAL A 174 -8.26 -16.55 0.88
N ASP A 175 -7.00 -16.37 1.22
CA ASP A 175 -5.95 -17.31 0.88
C ASP A 175 -5.86 -18.33 2.03
N GLU A 176 -6.16 -19.57 1.75
CA GLU A 176 -6.19 -20.65 2.76
C GLU A 176 -4.78 -21.27 2.99
N GLY A 177 -3.73 -20.77 2.33
CA GLY A 177 -2.35 -21.22 2.52
C GLY A 177 -1.94 -22.40 1.64
#